data_2411defa6461c59cb15c04c2f472f243
#
_entry.id   2411defa6461c59cb15c04c2f472f243
#
_cell.length_a   1.000
_cell.length_b   1.000
_cell.length_c   1.000
_cell.angle_alpha   90.00
_cell.angle_beta   90.00
_cell.angle_gamma   90.00
#
_symmetry.space_group_name_H-M   'P 1'
#
loop_
_entity.id
_entity.type
_entity.pdbx_description
1 polymer ?
#
loop_
_entity_poly.entity_id
_entity_poly.type
_entity_poly.pdbx_seq_one_letter_code
_entity_poly.pdbx_strand_id
1 'polypeptide(L)'
;MKTLLVLLGVPVVALAGCAQADDRPASTPAPTSAAAVPRTAATATDSPASYRTVDDLCAVLEFRPLSEVFGPVRRRQHQTRAVGATTSLTCASTLGQLPHGVVVTVQATVGPPESGRVMYEGLRRVHDDTESLTDIADLGAGAYQYNDDAGSHVVVADANLYLVLTVAPLRLNAAPHAEPAEPMAKVAAAALTALRA
;
A
#
# COMPACT_ATOMS: atom_id res chain seq x y z
N MET A 1 46.11 20.01 -0.29
CA MET A 1 45.51 18.89 0.46
C MET A 1 45.35 19.33 1.91
N LYS A 2 44.15 19.71 2.35
CA LYS A 2 43.82 20.06 3.73
C LYS A 2 42.57 19.25 4.11
N THR A 3 42.79 18.25 4.96
CA THR A 3 41.75 17.37 5.51
C THR A 3 41.03 18.12 6.62
N LEU A 4 39.74 18.37 6.47
CA LEU A 4 38.88 18.98 7.49
C LEU A 4 38.10 17.86 8.19
N LEU A 5 38.45 17.60 9.46
CA LEU A 5 37.76 16.64 10.34
C LEU A 5 36.62 17.39 11.02
N VAL A 6 35.37 17.05 10.71
CA VAL A 6 34.18 17.57 11.40
C VAL A 6 33.69 16.53 12.41
N LEU A 7 33.85 16.84 13.69
CA LEU A 7 33.32 16.09 14.83
C LEU A 7 31.86 16.50 15.03
N LEU A 8 30.92 15.59 14.77
CA LEU A 8 29.49 15.74 15.08
C LEU A 8 29.21 15.18 16.48
N GLY A 9 28.96 16.09 17.42
CA GLY A 9 28.50 15.76 18.78
C GLY A 9 27.01 15.43 18.77
N VAL A 10 26.62 14.29 19.37
CA VAL A 10 25.23 13.85 19.57
C VAL A 10 24.76 14.32 20.95
N PRO A 11 23.67 15.07 21.11
CA PRO A 11 23.08 15.36 22.42
C PRO A 11 22.18 14.19 22.86
N VAL A 12 22.47 13.66 24.07
CA VAL A 12 21.62 12.73 24.80
C VAL A 12 20.55 13.52 25.54
N VAL A 13 19.29 13.34 25.19
CA VAL A 13 18.14 13.88 25.93
C VAL A 13 17.62 12.82 26.88
N ALA A 14 17.77 13.02 28.19
CA ALA A 14 17.17 12.21 29.23
C ALA A 14 15.75 12.70 29.52
N LEU A 15 14.74 11.85 29.28
CA LEU A 15 13.35 12.07 29.68
C LEU A 15 13.10 11.43 31.06
N ALA A 16 12.93 12.27 32.07
CA ALA A 16 12.46 11.88 33.40
C ALA A 16 10.94 11.74 33.39
N GLY A 17 10.45 10.55 33.76
CA GLY A 17 9.04 10.28 33.91
C GLY A 17 8.52 10.75 35.28
N CYS A 18 7.36 11.43 35.32
CA CYS A 18 6.56 11.63 36.52
C CYS A 18 5.36 10.69 36.49
N ALA A 19 5.33 9.76 37.43
CA ALA A 19 4.13 8.99 37.76
C ALA A 19 3.30 9.80 38.75
N GLN A 20 2.04 10.10 38.42
CA GLN A 20 1.03 10.55 39.38
C GLN A 20 -0.06 9.49 39.46
N ALA A 21 -0.20 8.91 40.63
CA ALA A 21 -1.31 8.08 41.04
C ALA A 21 -2.41 8.99 41.61
N ASP A 22 -3.59 9.00 40.97
CA ASP A 22 -4.81 9.58 41.53
C ASP A 22 -5.73 8.46 42.00
N ASP A 23 -5.82 8.32 43.32
CA ASP A 23 -6.81 7.53 44.02
C ASP A 23 -8.18 8.23 43.91
N ARG A 24 -9.14 7.57 43.26
CA ARG A 24 -10.54 7.99 43.27
C ARG A 24 -11.44 6.83 43.67
N PRO A 25 -12.28 6.96 44.70
CA PRO A 25 -13.12 5.87 45.17
C PRO A 25 -14.24 5.54 44.17
N ALA A 26 -14.43 4.24 43.96
CA ALA A 26 -15.44 3.66 43.09
C ALA A 26 -16.84 3.92 43.63
N SER A 27 -17.68 4.60 42.88
CA SER A 27 -19.14 4.64 43.06
C SER A 27 -19.78 3.54 42.22
N THR A 28 -20.40 2.58 42.91
CA THR A 28 -21.15 1.46 42.31
C THR A 28 -22.51 1.96 41.80
N PRO A 29 -22.85 1.87 40.52
CA PRO A 29 -24.24 2.05 40.07
C PRO A 29 -25.02 0.72 40.13
N ALA A 30 -26.26 0.81 40.58
CA ALA A 30 -27.23 -0.28 40.66
C ALA A 30 -27.61 -0.83 39.27
N PRO A 31 -27.99 -2.12 39.15
CA PRO A 31 -28.37 -2.70 37.87
C PRO A 31 -29.76 -2.20 37.43
N THR A 32 -29.80 -1.42 36.38
CA THR A 32 -31.03 -1.08 35.65
C THR A 32 -31.36 -2.23 34.71
N SER A 33 -32.52 -2.85 34.94
CA SER A 33 -33.09 -3.90 34.08
C SER A 33 -33.37 -3.33 32.69
N ALA A 34 -32.55 -3.68 31.70
CA ALA A 34 -32.78 -3.30 30.33
C ALA A 34 -33.73 -4.29 29.65
N ALA A 35 -34.84 -3.76 29.14
CA ALA A 35 -35.81 -4.48 28.34
C ALA A 35 -35.16 -5.08 27.09
N ALA A 36 -35.46 -6.36 26.80
CA ALA A 36 -35.00 -7.07 25.64
C ALA A 36 -35.56 -6.43 24.33
N VAL A 37 -34.71 -5.77 23.57
CA VAL A 37 -35.02 -5.33 22.20
C VAL A 37 -34.94 -6.55 21.29
N PRO A 38 -35.96 -6.81 20.42
CA PRO A 38 -35.88 -7.91 19.47
C PRO A 38 -34.70 -7.67 18.49
N ARG A 39 -33.74 -8.59 18.48
CA ARG A 39 -32.67 -8.61 17.49
C ARG A 39 -33.29 -8.91 16.14
N THR A 40 -33.37 -7.90 15.31
CA THR A 40 -33.55 -8.07 13.87
C THR A 40 -32.41 -8.94 13.38
N ALA A 41 -32.73 -10.03 12.68
CA ALA A 41 -31.73 -10.92 12.07
C ALA A 41 -30.76 -10.09 11.25
N ALA A 42 -29.49 -10.08 11.65
CA ALA A 42 -28.44 -9.48 10.88
C ALA A 42 -28.38 -10.21 9.53
N THR A 43 -28.64 -9.49 8.46
CA THR A 43 -28.33 -9.89 7.09
C THR A 43 -26.89 -10.41 7.09
N ALA A 44 -26.67 -11.58 6.49
CA ALA A 44 -25.34 -12.16 6.36
C ALA A 44 -24.43 -11.10 5.74
N THR A 45 -23.56 -10.54 6.56
CA THR A 45 -22.52 -9.64 6.10
C THR A 45 -21.56 -10.53 5.32
N ASP A 46 -21.43 -10.33 4.00
CA ASP A 46 -20.39 -10.95 3.20
C ASP A 46 -19.07 -10.80 3.97
N SER A 47 -18.43 -11.92 4.26
CA SER A 47 -17.10 -11.90 4.89
C SER A 47 -16.21 -11.01 4.05
N PRO A 48 -15.50 -10.05 4.65
CA PRO A 48 -14.62 -9.18 3.88
C PRO A 48 -13.66 -10.04 3.08
N ALA A 49 -13.44 -9.69 1.81
CA ALA A 49 -12.48 -10.38 0.97
C ALA A 49 -11.17 -10.58 1.74
N SER A 50 -10.57 -11.75 1.64
CA SER A 50 -9.26 -12.00 2.22
C SER A 50 -8.25 -12.26 1.11
N TYR A 51 -7.00 -11.86 1.36
CA TYR A 51 -5.89 -11.99 0.44
C TYR A 51 -4.81 -12.87 1.04
N ARG A 52 -4.15 -13.63 0.18
CA ARG A 52 -3.06 -14.54 0.54
C ARG A 52 -1.78 -14.20 -0.18
N THR A 53 -0.68 -14.64 0.38
CA THR A 53 0.62 -14.59 -0.29
C THR A 53 0.73 -15.66 -1.36
N VAL A 54 1.54 -15.40 -2.37
CA VAL A 54 1.92 -16.34 -3.43
C VAL A 54 3.43 -16.51 -3.45
N ASP A 55 3.91 -17.65 -3.96
CA ASP A 55 5.35 -17.94 -4.00
C ASP A 55 6.11 -17.00 -4.95
N ASP A 56 5.50 -16.64 -6.06
CA ASP A 56 6.06 -15.71 -7.04
C ASP A 56 4.97 -14.73 -7.54
N LEU A 57 5.05 -13.49 -7.07
CA LEU A 57 4.13 -12.43 -7.50
C LEU A 57 4.23 -12.17 -9.00
N CYS A 58 5.45 -12.20 -9.57
CA CYS A 58 5.64 -11.95 -11.00
C CYS A 58 4.99 -13.01 -11.90
N ALA A 59 4.84 -14.24 -11.40
CA ALA A 59 4.23 -15.33 -12.16
C ALA A 59 2.70 -15.18 -12.31
N VAL A 60 2.06 -14.53 -11.32
CA VAL A 60 0.60 -14.37 -11.29
C VAL A 60 0.12 -13.02 -11.82
N LEU A 61 1.03 -12.07 -12.03
CA LEU A 61 0.69 -10.73 -12.54
C LEU A 61 0.57 -10.71 -14.06
N GLU A 62 -0.52 -10.08 -14.53
CA GLU A 62 -0.80 -9.86 -15.94
C GLU A 62 -0.42 -8.42 -16.34
N PHE A 63 0.71 -8.26 -17.05
CA PHE A 63 1.21 -6.95 -17.49
C PHE A 63 0.74 -6.55 -18.89
N ARG A 64 -0.16 -7.30 -19.52
CA ARG A 64 -0.61 -7.02 -20.90
C ARG A 64 -1.10 -5.58 -21.08
N PRO A 65 -1.95 -5.00 -20.19
CA PRO A 65 -2.40 -3.62 -20.37
C PRO A 65 -1.26 -2.60 -20.45
N LEU A 66 -0.20 -2.78 -19.66
CA LEU A 66 0.98 -1.92 -19.68
C LEU A 66 1.90 -2.25 -20.85
N SER A 67 2.02 -3.52 -21.25
CA SER A 67 2.89 -3.92 -22.37
C SER A 67 2.35 -3.47 -23.72
N GLU A 68 1.05 -3.29 -23.88
CA GLU A 68 0.43 -2.69 -25.07
C GLU A 68 0.83 -1.21 -25.25
N VAL A 69 1.10 -0.51 -24.14
CA VAL A 69 1.46 0.92 -24.12
C VAL A 69 2.97 1.12 -24.20
N PHE A 70 3.74 0.40 -23.37
CA PHE A 70 5.18 0.64 -23.17
C PHE A 70 6.09 -0.37 -23.88
N GLY A 71 5.50 -1.38 -24.52
CA GLY A 71 6.22 -2.45 -25.20
C GLY A 71 6.39 -3.72 -24.35
N PRO A 72 6.98 -4.77 -24.93
CA PRO A 72 6.98 -6.10 -24.32
C PRO A 72 7.73 -6.17 -23.00
N VAL A 73 7.25 -7.05 -22.13
CA VAL A 73 7.95 -7.37 -20.87
C VAL A 73 9.29 -8.03 -21.18
N ARG A 74 10.38 -7.48 -20.62
CA ARG A 74 11.73 -7.95 -20.87
C ARG A 74 12.34 -8.72 -19.71
N ARG A 75 12.26 -8.16 -18.51
CA ARG A 75 12.85 -8.73 -17.30
C ARG A 75 11.84 -8.69 -16.17
N ARG A 76 11.82 -9.73 -15.36
CA ARG A 76 11.03 -9.81 -14.13
C ARG A 76 11.94 -10.20 -12.97
N GLN A 77 11.72 -9.60 -11.82
CA GLN A 77 12.40 -9.91 -10.57
C GLN A 77 11.37 -9.97 -9.46
N HIS A 78 11.26 -11.12 -8.82
CA HIS A 78 10.42 -11.32 -7.66
C HIS A 78 11.24 -11.24 -6.36
N GLN A 79 10.64 -10.68 -5.32
CA GLN A 79 11.20 -10.63 -3.98
C GLN A 79 10.08 -10.78 -2.95
N THR A 80 10.33 -11.57 -1.91
CA THR A 80 9.43 -11.73 -0.76
C THR A 80 10.16 -11.33 0.52
N ARG A 81 9.47 -10.58 1.38
CA ARG A 81 9.97 -10.20 2.69
C ARG A 81 8.87 -10.33 3.74
N ALA A 82 9.08 -11.17 4.74
CA ALA A 82 8.19 -11.31 5.89
C ALA A 82 8.74 -10.54 7.09
N VAL A 83 7.85 -9.80 7.78
CA VAL A 83 8.16 -9.08 9.03
C VAL A 83 6.99 -9.27 9.98
N GLY A 84 7.16 -10.06 11.02
CA GLY A 84 6.08 -10.43 11.94
C GLY A 84 4.94 -11.14 11.21
N ALA A 85 3.73 -10.65 11.36
CA ALA A 85 2.53 -11.19 10.72
C ALA A 85 2.26 -10.59 9.32
N THR A 86 3.17 -9.80 8.79
CA THR A 86 3.02 -9.11 7.50
C THR A 86 4.03 -9.64 6.49
N THR A 87 3.59 -9.90 5.27
CA THR A 87 4.46 -10.32 4.16
C THR A 87 4.32 -9.33 3.01
N SER A 88 5.43 -8.80 2.55
CA SER A 88 5.53 -7.95 1.38
C SER A 88 6.09 -8.76 0.21
N LEU A 89 5.35 -8.77 -0.89
CA LEU A 89 5.70 -9.39 -2.16
C LEU A 89 5.99 -8.27 -3.15
N THR A 90 7.10 -8.34 -3.85
CA THR A 90 7.46 -7.33 -4.85
C THR A 90 7.75 -8.00 -6.19
N CYS A 91 7.16 -7.49 -7.25
CA CYS A 91 7.52 -7.81 -8.62
C CYS A 91 7.98 -6.56 -9.34
N ALA A 92 9.24 -6.52 -9.76
CA ALA A 92 9.78 -5.48 -10.63
C ALA A 92 9.93 -6.01 -12.05
N SER A 93 9.38 -5.30 -13.03
CA SER A 93 9.40 -5.68 -14.43
C SER A 93 9.88 -4.51 -15.30
N THR A 94 10.72 -4.79 -16.30
CA THR A 94 11.07 -3.81 -17.31
C THR A 94 10.21 -4.03 -18.55
N LEU A 95 9.55 -2.99 -19.05
CA LEU A 95 8.75 -3.01 -20.25
C LEU A 95 9.37 -2.08 -21.32
N GLY A 96 9.36 -2.56 -22.56
CA GLY A 96 9.95 -1.80 -23.67
C GLY A 96 11.46 -1.65 -23.56
N GLN A 97 11.99 -0.60 -24.16
CA GLN A 97 13.42 -0.28 -24.18
C GLN A 97 13.65 1.22 -24.28
N LEU A 98 14.87 1.66 -23.99
CA LEU A 98 15.26 3.06 -24.15
C LEU A 98 14.95 3.56 -25.58
N PRO A 99 14.53 4.84 -25.73
CA PRO A 99 14.36 5.84 -24.67
C PRO A 99 12.99 5.80 -23.96
N HIS A 100 12.05 4.98 -24.41
CA HIS A 100 10.63 5.02 -24.02
C HIS A 100 10.19 3.90 -23.05
N GLY A 101 11.11 3.00 -22.68
CA GLY A 101 10.81 1.93 -21.76
C GLY A 101 10.56 2.41 -20.32
N VAL A 102 9.91 1.57 -19.55
CA VAL A 102 9.57 1.83 -18.14
C VAL A 102 9.97 0.66 -17.23
N VAL A 103 10.18 0.96 -15.96
CA VAL A 103 10.18 -0.03 -14.88
C VAL A 103 8.79 0.00 -14.24
N VAL A 104 8.18 -1.16 -14.15
CA VAL A 104 6.92 -1.36 -13.44
C VAL A 104 7.22 -2.13 -12.17
N THR A 105 6.86 -1.57 -11.02
CA THR A 105 6.99 -2.24 -9.72
C THR A 105 5.61 -2.45 -9.12
N VAL A 106 5.27 -3.69 -8.80
CA VAL A 106 4.08 -4.04 -8.02
C VAL A 106 4.54 -4.54 -6.67
N GLN A 107 4.10 -3.87 -5.62
CA GLN A 107 4.32 -4.28 -4.24
C GLN A 107 2.98 -4.59 -3.60
N ALA A 108 2.80 -5.83 -3.16
CA ALA A 108 1.63 -6.31 -2.44
C ALA A 108 2.03 -6.64 -0.99
N THR A 109 1.41 -5.99 -0.04
CA THR A 109 1.62 -6.24 1.40
C THR A 109 0.37 -6.88 1.96
N VAL A 110 0.50 -8.15 2.38
CA VAL A 110 -0.56 -8.94 2.99
C VAL A 110 -0.27 -9.07 4.48
N GLY A 111 -1.24 -8.74 5.30
CA GLY A 111 -1.09 -8.74 6.75
C GLY A 111 -2.31 -9.29 7.48
N PRO A 112 -2.44 -9.03 8.79
CA PRO A 112 -3.65 -9.33 9.56
C PRO A 112 -4.88 -8.63 8.98
N PRO A 113 -6.09 -9.03 9.39
CA PRO A 113 -7.32 -8.33 9.01
C PRO A 113 -7.21 -6.82 9.22
N GLU A 114 -7.77 -6.02 8.30
CA GLU A 114 -7.76 -4.55 8.32
C GLU A 114 -6.39 -3.87 8.11
N SER A 115 -5.29 -4.62 8.05
CA SER A 115 -3.96 -4.02 7.89
C SER A 115 -3.81 -3.23 6.58
N GLY A 116 -4.48 -3.67 5.51
CA GLY A 116 -4.50 -2.97 4.23
C GLY A 116 -5.11 -1.58 4.36
N ARG A 117 -6.26 -1.48 5.02
CA ARG A 117 -6.95 -0.21 5.28
C ARG A 117 -6.11 0.73 6.16
N VAL A 118 -5.53 0.21 7.25
CA VAL A 118 -4.70 1.03 8.15
C VAL A 118 -3.49 1.63 7.42
N MET A 119 -2.81 0.83 6.59
CA MET A 119 -1.69 1.33 5.77
C MET A 119 -2.15 2.38 4.77
N TYR A 120 -3.25 2.12 4.08
CA TYR A 120 -3.83 3.02 3.09
C TYR A 120 -4.18 4.38 3.69
N GLU A 121 -4.95 4.41 4.79
CA GLU A 121 -5.36 5.65 5.46
C GLU A 121 -4.16 6.45 5.99
N GLY A 122 -3.14 5.75 6.50
CA GLY A 122 -1.91 6.37 6.98
C GLY A 122 -1.11 7.03 5.88
N LEU A 123 -0.84 6.29 4.78
CA LEU A 123 -0.05 6.79 3.67
C LEU A 123 -0.82 7.78 2.79
N ARG A 124 -2.14 7.61 2.63
CA ARG A 124 -2.97 8.58 1.92
C ARG A 124 -2.85 9.97 2.53
N ARG A 125 -2.89 10.10 3.86
CA ARG A 125 -2.69 11.41 4.53
C ARG A 125 -1.34 12.04 4.22
N VAL A 126 -0.27 11.22 4.18
CA VAL A 126 1.07 11.71 3.84
C VAL A 126 1.14 12.19 2.38
N HIS A 127 0.56 11.42 1.46
CA HIS A 127 0.53 11.79 0.04
C HIS A 127 -0.38 13.00 -0.22
N ASP A 128 -1.51 13.13 0.48
CA ASP A 128 -2.44 14.26 0.32
C ASP A 128 -1.81 15.62 0.73
N ASP A 129 -0.82 15.57 1.64
CA ASP A 129 -0.05 16.76 2.05
C ASP A 129 1.01 17.18 1.00
N THR A 130 1.43 16.29 0.11
CA THR A 130 2.57 16.51 -0.79
C THR A 130 2.22 16.40 -2.27
N GLU A 131 1.16 15.66 -2.64
CA GLU A 131 0.83 15.30 -4.00
C GLU A 131 -0.63 15.60 -4.34
N SER A 132 -0.93 15.72 -5.63
CA SER A 132 -2.32 15.81 -6.11
C SER A 132 -2.90 14.40 -6.28
N LEU A 133 -3.79 14.01 -5.38
CA LEU A 133 -4.42 12.69 -5.42
C LEU A 133 -5.69 12.70 -6.29
N THR A 134 -5.89 11.62 -7.04
CA THR A 134 -7.12 11.35 -7.78
C THR A 134 -7.67 10.00 -7.36
N ASP A 135 -8.90 9.95 -6.87
CA ASP A 135 -9.55 8.69 -6.49
C ASP A 135 -9.88 7.83 -7.71
N ILE A 136 -9.71 6.52 -7.56
CA ILE A 136 -10.08 5.52 -8.57
C ILE A 136 -11.28 4.75 -8.04
N ALA A 137 -12.42 4.87 -8.73
CA ALA A 137 -13.63 4.15 -8.39
C ALA A 137 -13.52 2.65 -8.72
N ASP A 138 -14.27 1.82 -7.99
CA ASP A 138 -14.46 0.38 -8.25
C ASP A 138 -13.17 -0.45 -8.24
N LEU A 139 -12.14 0.00 -7.51
CA LEU A 139 -10.87 -0.70 -7.38
C LEU A 139 -10.56 -0.96 -5.89
N GLY A 140 -10.83 -2.19 -5.42
CA GLY A 140 -10.74 -2.56 -4.01
C GLY A 140 -11.73 -1.82 -3.11
N ALA A 141 -11.45 -1.77 -1.80
CA ALA A 141 -12.22 -0.97 -0.85
C ALA A 141 -11.88 0.53 -0.92
N GLY A 142 -10.72 0.87 -1.48
CA GLY A 142 -10.29 2.24 -1.76
C GLY A 142 -9.05 2.26 -2.63
N ALA A 143 -9.00 3.19 -3.58
CA ALA A 143 -7.86 3.38 -4.44
C ALA A 143 -7.68 4.85 -4.83
N TYR A 144 -6.43 5.25 -5.02
CA TYR A 144 -6.05 6.56 -5.58
C TYR A 144 -4.83 6.45 -6.45
N GLN A 145 -4.63 7.45 -7.29
CA GLN A 145 -3.41 7.64 -8.07
C GLN A 145 -2.79 9.00 -7.80
N TYR A 146 -1.48 9.08 -8.00
CA TYR A 146 -0.70 10.30 -7.97
C TYR A 146 0.55 10.18 -8.83
N ASN A 147 1.19 11.31 -9.11
CA ASN A 147 2.47 11.37 -9.81
C ASN A 147 3.46 12.15 -8.95
N ASP A 148 4.72 11.68 -8.92
CA ASP A 148 5.85 12.34 -8.30
C ASP A 148 7.10 12.25 -9.19
N ASP A 149 8.26 12.64 -8.68
CA ASP A 149 9.53 12.58 -9.40
C ASP A 149 9.98 11.15 -9.73
N ALA A 150 9.46 10.13 -9.02
CA ALA A 150 9.77 8.73 -9.28
C ALA A 150 8.89 8.12 -10.38
N GLY A 151 7.72 8.71 -10.66
CA GLY A 151 6.82 8.26 -11.70
C GLY A 151 5.34 8.37 -11.36
N SER A 152 4.54 7.49 -11.96
CA SER A 152 3.10 7.38 -11.71
C SER A 152 2.82 6.24 -10.75
N HIS A 153 1.90 6.46 -9.83
CA HIS A 153 1.56 5.52 -8.77
C HIS A 153 0.05 5.24 -8.73
N VAL A 154 -0.31 3.98 -8.53
CA VAL A 154 -1.66 3.56 -8.16
C VAL A 154 -1.56 2.81 -6.83
N VAL A 155 -2.33 3.26 -5.85
CA VAL A 155 -2.40 2.69 -4.51
C VAL A 155 -3.78 2.12 -4.27
N VAL A 156 -3.84 0.89 -3.78
CA VAL A 156 -5.10 0.18 -3.53
C VAL A 156 -5.06 -0.46 -2.15
N ALA A 157 -6.18 -0.41 -1.44
CA ALA A 157 -6.42 -1.24 -0.26
C ALA A 157 -7.70 -2.06 -0.41
N ASP A 158 -7.65 -3.28 0.04
CA ASP A 158 -8.82 -4.14 0.20
C ASP A 158 -8.57 -5.12 1.34
N ALA A 159 -9.42 -5.08 2.37
CA ALA A 159 -9.31 -5.92 3.55
C ALA A 159 -7.89 -5.95 4.17
N ASN A 160 -7.21 -7.09 4.10
CA ASN A 160 -5.86 -7.30 4.63
C ASN A 160 -4.73 -7.05 3.60
N LEU A 161 -5.04 -6.54 2.41
CA LEU A 161 -4.09 -6.22 1.35
C LEU A 161 -3.90 -4.71 1.20
N TYR A 162 -2.63 -4.29 1.12
CA TYR A 162 -2.20 -3.00 0.62
C TYR A 162 -1.32 -3.22 -0.61
N LEU A 163 -1.67 -2.59 -1.74
CA LEU A 163 -0.98 -2.76 -3.01
C LEU A 163 -0.56 -1.40 -3.56
N VAL A 164 0.69 -1.31 -4.01
CA VAL A 164 1.23 -0.16 -4.74
C VAL A 164 1.75 -0.64 -6.09
N LEU A 165 1.30 0.00 -7.14
CA LEU A 165 1.81 -0.15 -8.49
C LEU A 165 2.48 1.14 -8.92
N THR A 166 3.75 1.08 -9.30
CA THR A 166 4.54 2.22 -9.77
C THR A 166 5.00 1.99 -11.21
N VAL A 167 4.89 3.00 -12.04
CA VAL A 167 5.45 3.05 -13.40
C VAL A 167 6.46 4.18 -13.46
N ALA A 168 7.74 3.84 -13.56
CA ALA A 168 8.85 4.78 -13.61
C ALA A 168 9.55 4.72 -14.99
N PRO A 169 9.87 5.86 -15.62
CA PRO A 169 10.61 5.85 -16.88
C PRO A 169 12.03 5.27 -16.70
N LEU A 170 12.50 4.51 -17.68
CA LEU A 170 13.89 4.00 -17.69
C LEU A 170 14.93 5.13 -17.81
N ARG A 171 14.52 6.27 -18.33
CA ARG A 171 15.36 7.47 -18.43
C ARG A 171 15.02 8.40 -17.27
N LEU A 172 16.00 8.70 -16.43
CA LEU A 172 15.86 9.66 -15.35
C LEU A 172 15.36 11.02 -15.84
N ASN A 173 14.46 11.65 -15.08
CA ASN A 173 13.86 12.95 -15.37
C ASN A 173 13.08 13.01 -16.70
N ALA A 174 12.61 11.88 -17.21
CA ALA A 174 11.72 11.82 -18.37
C ALA A 174 10.29 11.54 -17.89
N ALA A 175 9.32 12.27 -18.42
CA ALA A 175 7.93 11.86 -18.28
C ALA A 175 7.69 10.57 -19.11
N PRO A 176 6.77 9.69 -18.67
CA PRO A 176 6.29 8.61 -19.52
C PRO A 176 5.76 9.18 -20.84
N HIS A 177 6.04 8.51 -21.95
CA HIS A 177 5.56 8.96 -23.27
C HIS A 177 4.05 8.77 -23.49
N ALA A 178 3.38 8.11 -22.57
CA ALA A 178 1.93 7.88 -22.58
C ALA A 178 1.39 7.91 -21.14
N GLU A 179 0.11 8.20 -21.02
CA GLU A 179 -0.59 8.23 -19.73
C GLU A 179 -0.82 6.80 -19.23
N PRO A 180 -0.24 6.40 -18.08
CA PRO A 180 -0.31 5.01 -17.61
C PRO A 180 -1.51 4.70 -16.69
N ALA A 181 -2.31 5.69 -16.30
CA ALA A 181 -3.32 5.56 -15.23
C ALA A 181 -4.31 4.42 -15.47
N GLU A 182 -4.98 4.40 -16.63
CA GLU A 182 -5.96 3.37 -16.95
C GLU A 182 -5.32 1.96 -17.05
N PRO A 183 -4.22 1.74 -17.79
CA PRO A 183 -3.56 0.44 -17.81
C PRO A 183 -3.02 0.02 -16.43
N MET A 184 -2.58 0.95 -15.58
CA MET A 184 -2.17 0.64 -14.20
C MET A 184 -3.35 0.15 -13.38
N ALA A 185 -4.51 0.80 -13.44
CA ALA A 185 -5.72 0.37 -12.74
C ALA A 185 -6.14 -1.06 -13.16
N LYS A 186 -6.04 -1.40 -14.45
CA LYS A 186 -6.33 -2.76 -14.96
C LYS A 186 -5.34 -3.80 -14.40
N VAL A 187 -4.05 -3.49 -14.31
CA VAL A 187 -3.05 -4.39 -13.71
C VAL A 187 -3.30 -4.55 -12.21
N ALA A 188 -3.64 -3.48 -11.51
CA ALA A 188 -3.99 -3.54 -10.09
C ALA A 188 -5.24 -4.40 -9.84
N ALA A 189 -6.29 -4.27 -10.64
CA ALA A 189 -7.50 -5.09 -10.56
C ALA A 189 -7.20 -6.58 -10.80
N ALA A 190 -6.36 -6.90 -11.79
CA ALA A 190 -5.91 -8.27 -12.03
C ALA A 190 -5.08 -8.82 -10.85
N ALA A 191 -4.23 -8.00 -10.24
CA ALA A 191 -3.47 -8.37 -9.04
C ALA A 191 -4.37 -8.67 -7.84
N LEU A 192 -5.41 -7.86 -7.59
CA LEU A 192 -6.42 -8.15 -6.56
C LEU A 192 -7.08 -9.51 -6.80
N THR A 193 -7.44 -9.80 -8.03
CA THR A 193 -8.06 -11.09 -8.39
C THR A 193 -7.10 -12.26 -8.16
N ALA A 194 -5.85 -12.15 -8.57
CA ALA A 194 -4.84 -13.19 -8.44
C ALA A 194 -4.43 -13.50 -6.98
N LEU A 195 -4.49 -12.49 -6.11
CA LEU A 195 -4.13 -12.63 -4.69
C LEU A 195 -5.31 -12.99 -3.78
N ARG A 196 -6.53 -12.98 -4.28
CA ARG A 196 -7.72 -13.34 -3.49
C ARG A 196 -7.64 -14.79 -3.00
N ALA A 197 -8.00 -15.00 -1.70
CA ALA A 197 -7.95 -16.33 -1.04
C ALA A 197 -9.17 -17.18 -1.38
#